data_0725521a025610413a65463758f5841a
#
_entry.id   0725521a025610413a65463758f5841a
#
_cell.length_a   1.000
_cell.length_b   1.000
_cell.length_c   1.000
_cell.angle_alpha   90.00
_cell.angle_beta   90.00
_cell.angle_gamma   90.00
#
_symmetry.space_group_name_H-M   'P 1'
#
loop_
_entity.id
_entity.type
_entity.pdbx_description
1 polymer ?
#
loop_
_entity_poly.entity_id
_entity_poly.type
_entity_poly.pdbx_seq_one_letter_code
_entity_poly.pdbx_strand_id
1 'polypeptide(L)'
;MGETVCTAVQAADDMELVARADPLLGVALQDVLEEAEVVVDFTRPDTALANALACVRAGVHVVIGTTGFDPAPLAQARAADGRQRANVLIAPNFAIGAVLMMRFAAEAAKHMEKAEIIELHHDGKLDAPSGTAARTARLMAEASGGTPPPIHSVRLPGLVAHQEVILGDLGQTLSIRHDTISRESFMPGVLLAVRKVGSLEQSPVVGLENVLF
;
A
#
# COMPACT_ATOMS: atom_id res chain seq x y z
N MET A 1 -1.13 -13.68 -0.86
CA MET A 1 -0.06 -12.64 -0.76
C MET A 1 1.14 -13.12 0.04
N GLY A 2 0.97 -13.71 1.22
CA GLY A 2 2.11 -14.12 2.05
C GLY A 2 3.15 -14.99 1.33
N GLU A 3 2.73 -16.03 0.61
CA GLU A 3 3.65 -16.88 -0.16
C GLU A 3 4.40 -16.10 -1.26
N THR A 4 3.72 -15.20 -1.97
CA THR A 4 4.35 -14.35 -2.98
C THR A 4 5.43 -13.44 -2.37
N VAL A 5 5.17 -12.89 -1.18
CA VAL A 5 6.16 -12.10 -0.42
C VAL A 5 7.35 -12.98 -0.01
N CYS A 6 7.10 -14.16 0.54
CA CYS A 6 8.18 -15.09 0.92
C CYS A 6 9.09 -15.43 -0.27
N THR A 7 8.49 -15.73 -1.43
CA THR A 7 9.25 -16.00 -2.67
C THR A 7 10.08 -14.79 -3.09
N ALA A 8 9.51 -13.59 -3.02
CA ALA A 8 10.23 -12.36 -3.40
C ALA A 8 11.39 -12.04 -2.45
N VAL A 9 11.18 -12.22 -1.12
CA VAL A 9 12.25 -12.03 -0.12
C VAL A 9 13.37 -13.04 -0.32
N GLN A 10 13.04 -14.32 -0.55
CA GLN A 10 14.04 -15.37 -0.81
C GLN A 10 14.86 -15.14 -2.09
N ALA A 11 14.29 -14.42 -3.07
CA ALA A 11 14.97 -14.08 -4.33
C ALA A 11 15.81 -12.79 -4.24
N ALA A 12 15.73 -12.05 -3.14
CA ALA A 12 16.48 -10.81 -2.94
C ALA A 12 17.83 -11.10 -2.26
N ASP A 13 18.93 -10.68 -2.87
CA ASP A 13 20.30 -10.95 -2.41
C ASP A 13 20.63 -10.26 -1.07
N ASP A 14 19.86 -9.25 -0.68
CA ASP A 14 20.08 -8.40 0.50
C ASP A 14 19.08 -8.67 1.63
N MET A 15 18.31 -9.76 1.55
CA MET A 15 17.29 -10.13 2.55
C MET A 15 17.36 -11.62 2.89
N GLU A 16 16.98 -11.95 4.11
CA GLU A 16 16.80 -13.31 4.58
C GLU A 16 15.37 -13.52 5.07
N LEU A 17 14.73 -14.59 4.61
CA LEU A 17 13.44 -15.02 5.12
C LEU A 17 13.64 -15.89 6.36
N VAL A 18 13.57 -15.29 7.54
CA VAL A 18 13.84 -15.98 8.82
C VAL A 18 12.65 -16.83 9.29
N ALA A 19 11.41 -16.39 9.02
CA ALA A 19 10.22 -17.13 9.45
C ALA A 19 8.98 -16.86 8.57
N ARG A 20 8.01 -17.76 8.68
CA ARG A 20 6.67 -17.64 8.11
C ARG A 20 5.64 -17.84 9.24
N ALA A 21 5.15 -16.74 9.80
CA ALA A 21 4.11 -16.77 10.82
C ALA A 21 2.74 -16.99 10.15
N ASP A 22 2.17 -18.17 10.32
CA ASP A 22 0.85 -18.53 9.81
C ASP A 22 0.21 -19.55 10.77
N PRO A 23 -0.96 -19.24 11.35
CA PRO A 23 -1.69 -20.20 12.21
C PRO A 23 -1.99 -21.54 11.54
N LEU A 24 -2.13 -21.55 10.20
CA LEU A 24 -2.34 -22.79 9.45
C LEU A 24 -1.07 -23.68 9.41
N LEU A 25 0.10 -23.07 9.58
CA LEU A 25 1.38 -23.77 9.71
C LEU A 25 1.74 -24.08 11.16
N GLY A 26 0.92 -23.67 12.13
CA GLY A 26 1.17 -23.83 13.56
C GLY A 26 2.25 -22.90 14.10
N VAL A 27 2.60 -21.82 13.38
CA VAL A 27 3.63 -20.86 13.76
C VAL A 27 2.96 -19.54 14.16
N ALA A 28 3.01 -19.20 15.45
CA ALA A 28 2.52 -17.91 15.93
C ALA A 28 3.53 -16.79 15.67
N LEU A 29 3.05 -15.58 15.41
CA LEU A 29 3.92 -14.42 15.19
C LEU A 29 4.85 -14.18 16.38
N GLN A 30 4.34 -14.33 17.61
CA GLN A 30 5.09 -14.10 18.85
C GLN A 30 6.31 -15.01 19.01
N ASP A 31 6.23 -16.22 18.44
CA ASP A 31 7.28 -17.23 18.58
C ASP A 31 8.52 -16.92 17.70
N VAL A 32 8.36 -16.03 16.71
CA VAL A 32 9.39 -15.73 15.69
C VAL A 32 9.80 -14.25 15.63
N LEU A 33 9.22 -13.39 16.46
CA LEU A 33 9.49 -11.95 16.44
C LEU A 33 10.95 -11.60 16.76
N GLU A 34 11.58 -12.33 17.67
CA GLU A 34 12.96 -12.06 18.09
C GLU A 34 14.00 -12.34 16.99
N GLU A 35 13.61 -13.08 15.96
CA GLU A 35 14.48 -13.44 14.84
C GLU A 35 14.41 -12.41 13.70
N ALA A 36 13.39 -11.52 13.70
CA ALA A 36 13.09 -10.64 12.59
C ALA A 36 13.45 -9.18 12.86
N GLU A 37 14.07 -8.51 11.90
CA GLU A 37 14.21 -7.05 11.89
C GLU A 37 12.94 -6.36 11.37
N VAL A 38 12.27 -6.97 10.38
CA VAL A 38 11.06 -6.46 9.73
C VAL A 38 10.03 -7.57 9.55
N VAL A 39 8.80 -7.31 9.95
CA VAL A 39 7.63 -8.16 9.65
C VAL A 39 6.84 -7.56 8.50
N VAL A 40 6.42 -8.41 7.54
CA VAL A 40 5.49 -8.03 6.47
C VAL A 40 4.14 -8.68 6.73
N ASP A 41 3.10 -7.87 6.94
CA ASP A 41 1.74 -8.32 7.27
C ASP A 41 0.76 -8.11 6.11
N PHE A 42 0.21 -9.22 5.59
CA PHE A 42 -0.88 -9.26 4.63
C PHE A 42 -2.05 -10.11 5.17
N THR A 43 -2.34 -10.01 6.45
CA THR A 43 -3.42 -10.74 7.11
C THR A 43 -4.79 -10.09 6.83
N ARG A 44 -5.62 -9.94 7.84
CA ARG A 44 -6.95 -9.35 7.76
C ARG A 44 -7.06 -8.12 8.67
N PRO A 45 -8.00 -7.20 8.41
CA PRO A 45 -8.15 -5.98 9.21
C PRO A 45 -8.32 -6.21 10.72
N ASP A 46 -8.98 -7.31 11.09
CA ASP A 46 -9.22 -7.68 12.48
C ASP A 46 -7.96 -8.17 13.22
N THR A 47 -6.94 -8.63 12.51
CA THR A 47 -5.69 -9.15 13.08
C THR A 47 -4.48 -8.24 12.86
N ALA A 48 -4.45 -7.48 11.77
CA ALA A 48 -3.31 -6.66 11.37
C ALA A 48 -2.89 -5.65 12.44
N LEU A 49 -3.85 -5.00 13.11
CA LEU A 49 -3.54 -4.05 14.19
C LEU A 49 -2.89 -4.75 15.39
N ALA A 50 -3.40 -5.91 15.79
CA ALA A 50 -2.85 -6.68 16.92
C ALA A 50 -1.43 -7.17 16.62
N ASN A 51 -1.19 -7.66 15.41
CA ASN A 51 0.12 -8.07 14.93
C ASN A 51 1.10 -6.90 14.92
N ALA A 52 0.70 -5.75 14.37
CA ALA A 52 1.52 -4.56 14.33
C ALA A 52 1.88 -4.04 15.73
N LEU A 53 0.94 -4.05 16.68
CA LEU A 53 1.20 -3.70 18.07
C LEU A 53 2.19 -4.67 18.74
N ALA A 54 2.12 -5.97 18.43
CA ALA A 54 3.09 -6.95 18.92
C ALA A 54 4.50 -6.64 18.37
N CYS A 55 4.62 -6.36 17.08
CA CYS A 55 5.89 -5.96 16.45
C CYS A 55 6.47 -4.69 17.10
N VAL A 56 5.65 -3.64 17.25
CA VAL A 56 6.09 -2.37 17.86
C VAL A 56 6.60 -2.59 19.27
N ARG A 57 5.92 -3.40 20.10
CA ARG A 57 6.35 -3.72 21.47
C ARG A 57 7.62 -4.54 21.52
N ALA A 58 7.85 -5.39 20.53
CA ALA A 58 9.07 -6.18 20.39
C ALA A 58 10.25 -5.37 19.79
N GLY A 59 10.00 -4.13 19.35
CA GLY A 59 11.02 -3.32 18.68
C GLY A 59 11.27 -3.70 17.22
N VAL A 60 10.39 -4.49 16.60
CA VAL A 60 10.50 -4.99 15.23
C VAL A 60 9.73 -4.07 14.29
N HIS A 61 10.35 -3.67 13.17
CA HIS A 61 9.70 -2.86 12.16
C HIS A 61 8.57 -3.64 11.48
N VAL A 62 7.54 -2.93 10.97
CA VAL A 62 6.44 -3.62 10.30
C VAL A 62 5.97 -2.89 9.04
N VAL A 63 5.80 -3.67 7.97
CA VAL A 63 5.23 -3.27 6.69
C VAL A 63 3.87 -3.94 6.54
N ILE A 64 2.80 -3.17 6.41
CA ILE A 64 1.42 -3.66 6.45
C ILE A 64 0.75 -3.41 5.11
N GLY A 65 0.28 -4.48 4.45
CA GLY A 65 -0.53 -4.43 3.24
C GLY A 65 -2.03 -4.50 3.49
N THR A 66 -2.43 -4.79 4.72
CA THR A 66 -3.82 -4.84 5.13
C THR A 66 -4.33 -3.43 5.49
N THR A 67 -5.52 -3.09 5.02
CA THR A 67 -6.17 -1.79 5.29
C THR A 67 -7.50 -1.99 6.02
N GLY A 68 -8.16 -0.91 6.44
CA GLY A 68 -9.48 -0.96 7.07
C GLY A 68 -9.44 -1.04 8.60
N PHE A 69 -8.31 -0.70 9.22
CA PHE A 69 -8.19 -0.49 10.67
C PHE A 69 -7.69 0.93 10.99
N ASP A 70 -7.90 1.38 12.22
CA ASP A 70 -7.39 2.66 12.70
C ASP A 70 -5.90 2.55 13.11
N PRO A 71 -4.97 3.30 12.53
CA PRO A 71 -3.56 3.27 12.89
C PRO A 71 -3.20 4.07 14.16
N ALA A 72 -4.11 4.86 14.72
CA ALA A 72 -3.83 5.72 15.88
C ALA A 72 -3.24 4.98 17.09
N PRO A 73 -3.68 3.75 17.44
CA PRO A 73 -3.06 2.98 18.53
C PRO A 73 -1.57 2.67 18.32
N LEU A 74 -1.10 2.57 17.07
CA LEU A 74 0.32 2.31 16.76
C LEU A 74 1.20 3.51 17.09
N ALA A 75 0.72 4.73 16.83
CA ALA A 75 1.42 5.95 17.20
C ALA A 75 1.54 6.08 18.72
N GLN A 76 0.48 5.73 19.46
CA GLN A 76 0.46 5.75 20.93
C GLN A 76 1.42 4.71 21.53
N ALA A 77 1.42 3.49 21.01
CA ALA A 77 2.30 2.41 21.46
C ALA A 77 3.78 2.78 21.25
N ARG A 78 4.11 3.38 20.11
CA ARG A 78 5.46 3.84 19.79
C ARG A 78 5.93 4.97 20.73
N ALA A 79 5.05 5.91 21.08
CA ALA A 79 5.36 7.00 21.99
C ALA A 79 5.61 6.52 23.42
N ALA A 80 4.95 5.44 23.85
CA ALA A 80 5.05 4.91 25.21
C ALA A 80 6.37 4.15 25.46
N ASP A 81 7.01 3.62 24.43
CA ASP A 81 8.14 2.69 24.61
C ASP A 81 9.51 3.38 24.72
N GLY A 82 9.68 4.64 24.60
CA GLY A 82 10.91 5.40 24.88
C GLY A 82 12.29 4.81 24.51
N ARG A 83 12.39 3.53 24.16
CA ARG A 83 13.64 2.78 24.01
C ARG A 83 13.94 2.28 22.61
N GLN A 84 12.97 1.87 21.84
CA GLN A 84 13.19 1.32 20.51
C GLN A 84 12.14 1.79 19.52
N ARG A 85 12.61 2.36 18.43
CA ARG A 85 11.75 3.01 17.45
C ARG A 85 11.40 2.02 16.33
N ALA A 86 10.60 1.01 16.65
CA ALA A 86 10.00 0.23 15.59
C ALA A 86 9.18 1.15 14.69
N ASN A 87 9.47 1.17 13.42
CA ASN A 87 8.74 1.94 12.44
C ASN A 87 7.64 1.10 11.80
N VAL A 88 6.55 1.76 11.45
CA VAL A 88 5.37 1.15 10.83
C VAL A 88 5.08 1.85 9.52
N LEU A 89 5.02 1.08 8.44
CA LEU A 89 4.56 1.54 7.14
C LEU A 89 3.30 0.77 6.75
N ILE A 90 2.21 1.47 6.50
CA ILE A 90 0.95 0.91 6.02
C ILE A 90 0.77 1.34 4.57
N ALA A 91 0.75 0.40 3.63
CA ALA A 91 0.56 0.75 2.23
C ALA A 91 -0.72 0.11 1.66
N PRO A 92 -1.72 0.92 1.32
CA PRO A 92 -2.93 0.44 0.65
C PRO A 92 -2.66 -0.15 -0.74
N ASN A 93 -1.52 0.21 -1.33
CA ASN A 93 -1.08 -0.31 -2.62
C ASN A 93 0.45 -0.33 -2.68
N PHE A 94 1.03 -1.47 -3.05
CA PHE A 94 2.46 -1.67 -3.23
C PHE A 94 2.90 -1.64 -4.70
N ALA A 95 1.97 -1.52 -5.66
CA ALA A 95 2.34 -1.36 -7.07
C ALA A 95 2.95 0.04 -7.29
N ILE A 96 4.25 0.09 -7.52
CA ILE A 96 4.98 1.36 -7.72
C ILE A 96 4.35 2.16 -8.85
N GLY A 97 3.98 1.50 -9.96
CA GLY A 97 3.31 2.16 -11.08
C GLY A 97 1.97 2.80 -10.70
N ALA A 98 1.18 2.18 -9.80
CA ALA A 98 -0.06 2.77 -9.31
C ALA A 98 0.21 4.03 -8.45
N VAL A 99 1.26 4.00 -7.61
CA VAL A 99 1.65 5.16 -6.80
C VAL A 99 2.15 6.31 -7.68
N LEU A 100 2.95 6.01 -8.70
CA LEU A 100 3.39 6.99 -9.70
C LEU A 100 2.20 7.58 -10.48
N MET A 101 1.28 6.73 -10.94
CA MET A 101 0.05 7.19 -11.61
C MET A 101 -0.74 8.16 -10.73
N MET A 102 -0.99 7.84 -9.46
CA MET A 102 -1.70 8.72 -8.52
C MET A 102 -0.99 10.07 -8.36
N ARG A 103 0.34 10.07 -8.21
CA ARG A 103 1.14 11.28 -8.07
C ARG A 103 1.11 12.14 -9.34
N PHE A 104 1.31 11.53 -10.50
CA PHE A 104 1.30 12.25 -11.78
C PHE A 104 -0.09 12.78 -12.11
N ALA A 105 -1.15 12.03 -11.80
CA ALA A 105 -2.53 12.50 -11.94
C ALA A 105 -2.83 13.71 -11.05
N ALA A 106 -2.38 13.69 -9.80
CA ALA A 106 -2.54 14.82 -8.88
C ALA A 106 -1.76 16.06 -9.38
N GLU A 107 -0.55 15.87 -9.91
CA GLU A 107 0.20 16.99 -10.48
C GLU A 107 -0.46 17.55 -11.75
N ALA A 108 -0.89 16.67 -12.67
CA ALA A 108 -1.56 17.08 -13.88
C ALA A 108 -2.89 17.80 -13.62
N ALA A 109 -3.61 17.41 -12.56
CA ALA A 109 -4.89 18.05 -12.18
C ALA A 109 -4.78 19.55 -11.84
N LYS A 110 -3.58 20.03 -11.51
CA LYS A 110 -3.34 21.48 -11.29
C LYS A 110 -3.39 22.30 -12.58
N HIS A 111 -3.24 21.66 -13.72
CA HIS A 111 -3.02 22.30 -15.02
C HIS A 111 -4.07 21.97 -16.07
N MET A 112 -5.00 21.06 -15.77
CA MET A 112 -6.05 20.61 -16.70
C MET A 112 -7.43 20.94 -16.14
N GLU A 113 -8.37 21.34 -17.02
CA GLU A 113 -9.69 21.86 -16.61
C GLU A 113 -10.57 20.81 -15.96
N LYS A 114 -10.60 19.58 -16.51
CA LYS A 114 -11.46 18.48 -16.06
C LYS A 114 -10.73 17.15 -16.09
N ALA A 115 -11.22 16.20 -15.30
CA ALA A 115 -10.72 14.83 -15.31
C ALA A 115 -11.84 13.83 -15.02
N GLU A 116 -11.64 12.60 -15.50
CA GLU A 116 -12.44 11.43 -15.15
C GLU A 116 -11.53 10.25 -14.88
N ILE A 117 -11.99 9.31 -14.06
CA ILE A 117 -11.23 8.10 -13.68
C ILE A 117 -12.03 6.88 -14.11
N ILE A 118 -11.37 5.94 -14.79
CA ILE A 118 -11.92 4.62 -15.12
C ILE A 118 -11.10 3.60 -14.34
N GLU A 119 -11.75 2.83 -13.45
CA GLU A 119 -11.11 1.71 -12.77
C GLU A 119 -11.73 0.39 -13.21
N LEU A 120 -10.88 -0.61 -13.47
CA LEU A 120 -11.31 -1.87 -14.05
C LEU A 120 -10.76 -3.01 -13.21
N HIS A 121 -11.63 -3.88 -12.72
CA HIS A 121 -11.27 -5.02 -11.90
C HIS A 121 -12.02 -6.29 -12.32
N HIS A 122 -11.55 -7.42 -11.81
CA HIS A 122 -12.26 -8.68 -11.98
C HIS A 122 -13.69 -8.61 -11.42
N ASP A 123 -14.57 -9.42 -11.98
CA ASP A 123 -16.00 -9.46 -11.67
C ASP A 123 -16.32 -9.82 -10.21
N GLY A 124 -15.43 -10.56 -9.54
CA GLY A 124 -15.56 -10.89 -8.11
C GLY A 124 -15.24 -9.75 -7.12
N LYS A 125 -14.83 -8.56 -7.57
CA LYS A 125 -14.58 -7.41 -6.69
C LYS A 125 -15.89 -6.73 -6.30
N LEU A 126 -16.20 -6.73 -4.99
CA LEU A 126 -17.49 -6.25 -4.46
C LEU A 126 -17.54 -4.73 -4.29
N ASP A 127 -16.47 -4.11 -3.82
CA ASP A 127 -16.40 -2.66 -3.62
C ASP A 127 -16.28 -1.90 -4.95
N ALA A 128 -17.04 -0.81 -5.08
CA ALA A 128 -16.98 0.15 -6.18
C ALA A 128 -17.29 1.55 -5.62
N PRO A 129 -16.46 2.56 -5.91
CA PRO A 129 -15.18 2.45 -6.62
C PRO A 129 -14.11 1.74 -5.77
N SER A 130 -13.01 1.35 -6.41
CA SER A 130 -11.84 0.79 -5.72
C SER A 130 -11.21 1.82 -4.78
N GLY A 131 -10.59 1.36 -3.68
CA GLY A 131 -9.89 2.25 -2.75
C GLY A 131 -8.78 3.08 -3.42
N THR A 132 -8.08 2.52 -4.41
CA THR A 132 -7.07 3.24 -5.19
C THR A 132 -7.69 4.37 -6.02
N ALA A 133 -8.82 4.12 -6.69
CA ALA A 133 -9.49 5.14 -7.49
C ALA A 133 -10.05 6.27 -6.61
N ALA A 134 -10.69 5.93 -5.49
CA ALA A 134 -11.17 6.90 -4.51
C ALA A 134 -10.02 7.77 -3.96
N ARG A 135 -8.86 7.15 -3.64
CA ARG A 135 -7.66 7.88 -3.20
C ARG A 135 -7.12 8.79 -4.31
N THR A 136 -7.04 8.32 -5.55
CA THR A 136 -6.61 9.12 -6.70
C THR A 136 -7.47 10.36 -6.86
N ALA A 137 -8.80 10.19 -6.88
CA ALA A 137 -9.75 11.31 -7.01
C ALA A 137 -9.57 12.35 -5.90
N ARG A 138 -9.37 11.91 -4.66
CA ARG A 138 -9.12 12.81 -3.52
C ARG A 138 -7.80 13.57 -3.68
N LEU A 139 -6.71 12.88 -4.03
CA LEU A 139 -5.40 13.53 -4.23
C LEU A 139 -5.45 14.57 -5.37
N MET A 140 -6.18 14.29 -6.44
CA MET A 140 -6.38 15.23 -7.54
C MET A 140 -7.16 16.48 -7.06
N ALA A 141 -8.23 16.29 -6.30
CA ALA A 141 -9.02 17.40 -5.73
C ALA A 141 -8.19 18.25 -4.76
N GLU A 142 -7.45 17.61 -3.85
CA GLU A 142 -6.56 18.30 -2.93
C GLU A 142 -5.49 19.12 -3.66
N ALA A 143 -4.90 18.58 -4.73
CA ALA A 143 -3.85 19.23 -5.50
C ALA A 143 -4.37 20.42 -6.34
N SER A 144 -5.56 20.29 -6.95
CA SER A 144 -6.16 21.34 -7.80
C SER A 144 -6.98 22.37 -7.01
N GLY A 145 -7.33 22.08 -5.76
CA GLY A 145 -8.29 22.88 -4.98
C GLY A 145 -9.74 22.74 -5.47
N GLY A 146 -10.04 21.74 -6.30
CA GLY A 146 -11.34 21.48 -6.91
C GLY A 146 -12.13 20.37 -6.23
N THR A 147 -13.10 19.84 -6.97
CA THR A 147 -13.88 18.67 -6.56
C THR A 147 -13.27 17.38 -7.08
N PRO A 148 -13.45 16.25 -6.37
CA PRO A 148 -12.98 14.95 -6.87
C PRO A 148 -13.61 14.64 -8.25
N PRO A 149 -12.80 14.16 -9.22
CA PRO A 149 -13.33 13.75 -10.52
C PRO A 149 -14.26 12.54 -10.39
N PRO A 150 -15.23 12.38 -11.30
CA PRO A 150 -16.09 11.19 -11.36
C PRO A 150 -15.27 9.93 -11.58
N ILE A 151 -15.74 8.81 -10.99
CA ILE A 151 -15.11 7.50 -11.11
C ILE A 151 -16.09 6.53 -11.76
N HIS A 152 -15.62 5.85 -12.81
CA HIS A 152 -16.34 4.81 -13.51
C HIS A 152 -15.74 3.45 -13.17
N SER A 153 -16.57 2.55 -12.64
CA SER A 153 -16.14 1.21 -12.21
C SER A 153 -16.55 0.16 -13.24
N VAL A 154 -15.59 -0.57 -13.77
CA VAL A 154 -15.78 -1.70 -14.66
C VAL A 154 -15.48 -3.01 -13.96
N ARG A 155 -16.34 -4.02 -14.09
CA ARG A 155 -16.21 -5.37 -13.52
C ARG A 155 -16.38 -6.40 -14.61
N LEU A 156 -15.28 -7.05 -15.02
CA LEU A 156 -15.28 -8.05 -16.09
C LEU A 156 -14.32 -9.20 -15.79
N PRO A 157 -14.65 -10.45 -16.19
CA PRO A 157 -13.71 -11.55 -16.18
C PRO A 157 -12.45 -11.22 -17.02
N GLY A 158 -11.30 -11.70 -16.59
CA GLY A 158 -10.02 -11.47 -17.28
C GLY A 158 -9.29 -10.19 -16.87
N LEU A 159 -9.95 -9.27 -16.17
CA LEU A 159 -9.28 -8.11 -15.56
C LEU A 159 -8.66 -8.49 -14.21
N VAL A 160 -7.58 -7.81 -13.83
CA VAL A 160 -6.97 -7.92 -12.49
C VAL A 160 -7.25 -6.64 -11.69
N ALA A 161 -6.49 -5.58 -11.93
CA ALA A 161 -6.68 -4.27 -11.32
C ALA A 161 -6.03 -3.21 -12.21
N HIS A 162 -6.83 -2.39 -12.84
CA HIS A 162 -6.36 -1.36 -13.76
C HIS A 162 -7.00 -0.02 -13.40
N GLN A 163 -6.31 1.06 -13.71
CA GLN A 163 -6.87 2.41 -13.57
C GLN A 163 -6.33 3.31 -14.66
N GLU A 164 -7.22 4.09 -15.25
CA GLU A 164 -6.91 5.16 -16.20
C GLU A 164 -7.49 6.48 -15.69
N VAL A 165 -6.65 7.51 -15.67
CA VAL A 165 -7.05 8.89 -15.40
C VAL A 165 -6.99 9.63 -16.72
N ILE A 166 -8.12 10.18 -17.15
CA ILE A 166 -8.21 10.98 -18.37
C ILE A 166 -8.44 12.42 -17.94
N LEU A 167 -7.53 13.31 -18.34
CA LEU A 167 -7.64 14.74 -18.10
C LEU A 167 -7.89 15.44 -19.44
N GLY A 168 -8.77 16.44 -19.43
CA GLY A 168 -9.17 17.19 -20.61
C GLY A 168 -9.00 18.68 -20.43
N ASP A 169 -8.60 19.34 -21.52
CA ASP A 169 -8.52 20.78 -21.64
C ASP A 169 -8.77 21.19 -23.09
N LEU A 170 -8.81 22.49 -23.39
CA LEU A 170 -9.10 23.01 -24.71
C LEU A 170 -8.22 22.37 -25.79
N GLY A 171 -8.83 21.56 -26.65
CA GLY A 171 -8.20 20.93 -27.81
C GLY A 171 -7.22 19.80 -27.48
N GLN A 172 -7.17 19.30 -26.22
CA GLN A 172 -6.24 18.24 -25.81
C GLN A 172 -6.81 17.32 -24.72
N THR A 173 -6.27 16.12 -24.66
CA THR A 173 -6.46 15.20 -23.55
C THR A 173 -5.11 14.61 -23.10
N LEU A 174 -4.99 14.27 -21.82
CA LEU A 174 -3.88 13.52 -21.25
C LEU A 174 -4.43 12.28 -20.56
N SER A 175 -3.95 11.09 -20.94
CA SER A 175 -4.27 9.85 -20.25
C SER A 175 -3.07 9.34 -19.49
N ILE A 176 -3.29 8.95 -18.22
CA ILE A 176 -2.29 8.30 -17.37
C ILE A 176 -2.89 6.97 -16.93
N ARG A 177 -2.28 5.86 -17.36
CA ARG A 177 -2.82 4.52 -17.12
C ARG A 177 -1.80 3.62 -16.41
N HIS A 178 -2.30 2.81 -15.49
CA HIS A 178 -1.57 1.73 -14.85
C HIS A 178 -2.39 0.44 -14.91
N ASP A 179 -1.74 -0.63 -15.33
CA ASP A 179 -2.31 -1.97 -15.41
C ASP A 179 -1.54 -2.93 -14.49
N THR A 180 -2.23 -3.50 -13.50
CA THR A 180 -1.73 -4.63 -12.72
C THR A 180 -2.06 -5.92 -13.46
N ILE A 181 -1.06 -6.65 -13.92
CA ILE A 181 -1.23 -7.89 -14.70
C ILE A 181 -1.18 -9.11 -13.78
N SER A 182 -0.35 -9.06 -12.74
CA SER A 182 -0.23 -10.13 -11.74
C SER A 182 0.01 -9.57 -10.34
N ARG A 183 -0.16 -10.41 -9.31
CA ARG A 183 0.14 -10.04 -7.91
C ARG A 183 1.64 -9.80 -7.65
N GLU A 184 2.50 -10.29 -8.52
CA GLU A 184 3.95 -10.05 -8.46
C GLU A 184 4.29 -8.57 -8.64
N SER A 185 3.42 -7.79 -9.30
CA SER A 185 3.57 -6.34 -9.47
C SER A 185 3.69 -5.56 -8.15
N PHE A 186 3.24 -6.14 -7.04
CA PHE A 186 3.37 -5.55 -5.71
C PHE A 186 4.75 -5.77 -5.08
N MET A 187 5.48 -6.81 -5.51
CA MET A 187 6.71 -7.24 -4.83
C MET A 187 7.83 -6.21 -4.86
N PRO A 188 8.11 -5.49 -5.96
CA PRO A 188 9.10 -4.41 -5.94
C PRO A 188 8.82 -3.35 -4.87
N GLY A 189 7.55 -2.98 -4.68
CA GLY A 189 7.15 -2.02 -3.64
C GLY A 189 7.22 -2.59 -2.23
N VAL A 190 6.90 -3.88 -2.05
CA VAL A 190 7.07 -4.55 -0.74
C VAL A 190 8.53 -4.59 -0.35
N LEU A 191 9.42 -5.03 -1.23
CA LEU A 191 10.86 -5.08 -0.96
C LEU A 191 11.46 -3.69 -0.72
N LEU A 192 11.00 -2.66 -1.46
CA LEU A 192 11.38 -1.28 -1.20
C LEU A 192 10.94 -0.84 0.21
N ALA A 193 9.71 -1.16 0.60
CA ALA A 193 9.19 -0.84 1.93
C ALA A 193 10.00 -1.52 3.03
N VAL A 194 10.35 -2.80 2.88
CA VAL A 194 11.20 -3.54 3.83
C VAL A 194 12.56 -2.86 3.99
N ARG A 195 13.22 -2.48 2.88
CA ARG A 195 14.52 -1.79 2.92
C ARG A 195 14.49 -0.43 3.60
N LYS A 196 13.34 0.25 3.52
CA LYS A 196 13.24 1.66 3.91
C LYS A 196 12.50 1.90 5.22
N VAL A 197 11.69 0.95 5.71
CA VAL A 197 10.88 1.15 6.92
C VAL A 197 11.72 1.52 8.13
N GLY A 198 12.90 0.93 8.30
CA GLY A 198 13.81 1.23 9.41
C GLY A 198 14.32 2.68 9.43
N SER A 199 14.41 3.33 8.27
CA SER A 199 14.92 4.70 8.12
C SER A 199 13.85 5.80 8.14
N LEU A 200 12.59 5.45 8.38
CA LEU A 200 11.51 6.45 8.46
C LEU A 200 11.72 7.43 9.62
N GLU A 201 11.68 8.71 9.32
CA GLU A 201 11.76 9.78 10.34
C GLU A 201 10.48 9.89 11.16
N GLN A 202 9.33 9.62 10.52
CA GLN A 202 8.01 9.62 11.15
C GLN A 202 7.38 8.23 11.05
N SER A 203 6.59 7.83 12.04
CA SER A 203 5.91 6.55 12.07
C SER A 203 4.75 6.59 13.09
N PRO A 204 3.60 5.96 12.81
CA PRO A 204 3.30 5.23 11.57
C PRO A 204 3.11 6.18 10.38
N VAL A 205 3.44 5.70 9.17
CA VAL A 205 3.12 6.40 7.91
C VAL A 205 2.18 5.57 7.05
N VAL A 206 1.33 6.25 6.28
CA VAL A 206 0.37 5.61 5.37
C VAL A 206 0.68 6.01 3.94
N GLY A 207 1.00 5.03 3.13
CA GLY A 207 1.31 5.15 1.71
C GLY A 207 2.75 4.82 1.37
N LEU A 208 2.93 4.09 0.28
CA LEU A 208 4.25 3.70 -0.24
C LEU A 208 5.07 4.93 -0.70
N GLU A 209 4.40 6.02 -1.03
CA GLU A 209 5.03 7.30 -1.41
C GLU A 209 6.02 7.82 -0.37
N ASN A 210 5.83 7.50 0.93
CA ASN A 210 6.73 7.93 2.01
C ASN A 210 8.12 7.29 1.93
N VAL A 211 8.29 6.25 1.14
CA VAL A 211 9.58 5.56 0.94
C VAL A 211 10.02 5.57 -0.52
N LEU A 212 9.16 6.06 -1.42
CA LEU A 212 9.43 6.10 -2.85
C LEU A 212 10.05 7.45 -3.27
N PHE A 213 9.72 8.53 -2.55
CA PHE A 213 10.13 9.91 -2.92
C PHE A 213 10.93 10.62 -1.83
#